data_b162739d0aaf5843e34a7eb4e178832c
#
_entry.id   b162739d0aaf5843e34a7eb4e178832c
#
_cell.length_a   1.000
_cell.length_b   1.000
_cell.length_c   1.000
_cell.angle_alpha   90.00
_cell.angle_beta   90.00
_cell.angle_gamma   90.00
#
_symmetry.space_group_name_H-M   'P 1'
#
loop_
_entity.id
_entity.type
_entity.pdbx_description
1 polymer ?
#
loop_
_entity_poly.entity_id
_entity_poly.type
_entity_poly.pdbx_seq_one_letter_code
_entity_poly.pdbx_strand_id
1 'polypeptide(L)'
;MDLVGHDFLTLLDFTPAEIGGLLDLAAELKAKKKAGIPHDTLRGKNVALIFEKTSTRTRCSFEVAAHDLGMGTTYLDPTGSQIGKKESIADTAQVLSGMFEGIEYRGYGQAIVEELAKYASVPVWNGLTNEYHPTQILADFLTLREHFGKLQGLKFAYMGDARYNMGNSLMIGCAKMGLHFVACAPKAYWPNPELVAKCQEFARLSGGSITLSEDTDAVAGADVVYTDVWVSMGEPVEVWEERINALAPYQVNAQLMAKAKGTAVFMHCLPAYHDHKTAVGKEMGEKFGRDAMEVTDEVFNGPQSIVFQEAENRMHTIKAVMAATLGA
;
A
#
# COMPACT_ATOMS: atom_id res chain seq x y z
N MET A 1 -7.27 -15.53 15.60
CA MET A 1 -6.45 -15.43 14.38
C MET A 1 -5.11 -16.07 14.72
N ASP A 2 -4.72 -17.11 14.02
CA ASP A 2 -3.41 -17.77 14.21
C ASP A 2 -2.60 -17.54 12.93
N LEU A 3 -1.68 -16.59 12.97
CA LEU A 3 -0.79 -16.24 11.86
C LEU A 3 0.69 -16.43 12.23
N VAL A 4 0.98 -17.08 13.36
CA VAL A 4 2.36 -17.30 13.78
C VAL A 4 3.12 -18.11 12.73
N GLY A 5 4.26 -17.58 12.29
CA GLY A 5 5.08 -18.17 11.23
C GLY A 5 4.59 -17.91 9.80
N HIS A 6 3.46 -17.22 9.60
CA HIS A 6 2.95 -16.91 8.26
C HIS A 6 3.72 -15.73 7.63
N ASP A 7 3.97 -15.83 6.34
CA ASP A 7 4.44 -14.71 5.52
C ASP A 7 3.31 -13.73 5.24
N PHE A 8 3.67 -12.48 4.91
CA PHE A 8 2.72 -11.44 4.50
C PHE A 8 3.13 -10.85 3.15
N LEU A 9 2.86 -11.59 2.06
CA LEU A 9 3.35 -11.26 0.72
C LEU A 9 2.30 -10.52 -0.13
N THR A 10 1.05 -10.94 -0.03
CA THR A 10 -0.10 -10.37 -0.73
C THR A 10 -1.39 -10.63 0.04
N LEU A 11 -2.40 -9.78 -0.10
CA LEU A 11 -3.72 -10.02 0.48
C LEU A 11 -4.48 -11.19 -0.17
N LEU A 12 -3.98 -11.73 -1.28
CA LEU A 12 -4.56 -12.96 -1.87
C LEU A 12 -4.51 -14.14 -0.90
N ASP A 13 -3.49 -14.19 -0.05
CA ASP A 13 -3.19 -15.31 0.84
C ASP A 13 -4.02 -15.29 2.14
N PHE A 14 -4.73 -14.18 2.40
CA PHE A 14 -5.48 -13.98 3.64
C PHE A 14 -6.98 -14.03 3.42
N THR A 15 -7.69 -14.62 4.39
CA THR A 15 -9.15 -14.58 4.44
C THR A 15 -9.65 -13.19 4.89
N PRO A 16 -10.92 -12.83 4.59
CA PRO A 16 -11.52 -11.61 5.13
C PRO A 16 -11.48 -11.51 6.66
N ALA A 17 -11.61 -12.65 7.35
CA ALA A 17 -11.54 -12.71 8.81
C ALA A 17 -10.13 -12.40 9.35
N GLU A 18 -9.09 -12.89 8.69
CA GLU A 18 -7.69 -12.60 9.05
C GLU A 18 -7.35 -11.13 8.78
N ILE A 19 -7.76 -10.58 7.63
CA ILE A 19 -7.60 -9.15 7.34
C ILE A 19 -8.32 -8.32 8.42
N GLY A 20 -9.57 -8.66 8.76
CA GLY A 20 -10.32 -8.01 9.82
C GLY A 20 -9.60 -8.09 11.17
N GLY A 21 -9.08 -9.26 11.53
CA GLY A 21 -8.33 -9.46 12.77
C GLY A 21 -7.02 -8.66 12.84
N LEU A 22 -6.31 -8.50 11.71
CA LEU A 22 -5.13 -7.62 11.63
C LEU A 22 -5.49 -6.15 11.83
N LEU A 23 -6.63 -5.71 11.27
CA LEU A 23 -7.13 -4.36 11.47
C LEU A 23 -7.57 -4.10 12.92
N ASP A 24 -8.18 -5.08 13.58
CA ASP A 24 -8.57 -4.99 15.00
C ASP A 24 -7.34 -4.89 15.90
N LEU A 25 -6.33 -5.73 15.67
CA LEU A 25 -5.06 -5.69 16.38
C LEU A 25 -4.33 -4.36 16.15
N ALA A 26 -4.34 -3.84 14.93
CA ALA A 26 -3.74 -2.55 14.61
C ALA A 26 -4.42 -1.40 15.37
N ALA A 27 -5.74 -1.40 15.46
CA ALA A 27 -6.51 -0.42 16.22
C ALA A 27 -6.19 -0.49 17.72
N GLU A 28 -6.09 -1.71 18.28
CA GLU A 28 -5.71 -1.93 19.68
C GLU A 28 -4.30 -1.39 19.96
N LEU A 29 -3.31 -1.77 19.15
CA LEU A 29 -1.92 -1.34 19.31
C LEU A 29 -1.77 0.18 19.10
N LYS A 30 -2.54 0.78 18.19
CA LYS A 30 -2.63 2.23 18.03
C LYS A 30 -3.15 2.91 19.28
N ALA A 31 -4.22 2.38 19.86
CA ALA A 31 -4.79 2.92 21.10
C ALA A 31 -3.79 2.83 22.27
N LYS A 32 -3.10 1.70 22.44
CA LYS A 32 -2.05 1.54 23.45
C LYS A 32 -0.93 2.56 23.29
N LYS A 33 -0.41 2.75 22.05
CA LYS A 33 0.63 3.74 21.77
C LYS A 33 0.17 5.15 22.11
N LYS A 34 -1.03 5.55 21.69
CA LYS A 34 -1.58 6.89 21.98
C LYS A 34 -1.82 7.13 23.49
N ALA A 35 -2.14 6.09 24.24
CA ALA A 35 -2.30 6.13 25.69
C ALA A 35 -0.98 6.01 26.49
N GLY A 36 0.17 5.83 25.80
CA GLY A 36 1.46 5.60 26.45
C GLY A 36 1.57 4.25 27.19
N ILE A 37 0.71 3.28 26.84
CA ILE A 37 0.72 1.96 27.45
C ILE A 37 1.80 1.10 26.76
N PRO A 38 2.80 0.57 27.52
CA PRO A 38 3.81 -0.32 26.97
C PRO A 38 3.18 -1.56 26.30
N HIS A 39 3.72 -1.95 25.14
CA HIS A 39 3.27 -3.13 24.42
C HIS A 39 4.44 -3.83 23.71
N ASP A 40 5.58 -3.86 24.36
CA ASP A 40 6.88 -4.38 23.93
C ASP A 40 6.96 -5.94 24.10
N THR A 41 5.98 -6.63 23.54
CA THR A 41 5.73 -8.07 23.68
C THR A 41 6.75 -8.95 22.97
N LEU A 42 7.58 -8.39 22.06
CA LEU A 42 8.59 -9.10 21.27
C LEU A 42 10.03 -8.71 21.66
N ARG A 43 10.24 -8.43 22.93
CA ARG A 43 11.57 -8.04 23.45
C ARG A 43 12.65 -9.05 23.07
N GLY A 44 13.79 -8.53 22.59
CA GLY A 44 14.98 -9.32 22.27
C GLY A 44 14.95 -9.97 20.88
N LYS A 45 13.84 -9.88 20.14
CA LYS A 45 13.78 -10.27 18.72
C LYS A 45 14.38 -9.17 17.83
N ASN A 46 14.86 -9.56 16.66
CA ASN A 46 15.44 -8.67 15.67
C ASN A 46 14.86 -8.93 14.29
N VAL A 47 14.72 -7.89 13.47
CA VAL A 47 14.20 -8.01 12.12
C VAL A 47 15.14 -7.37 11.10
N ALA A 48 15.30 -8.02 9.95
CA ALA A 48 16.03 -7.48 8.82
C ALA A 48 15.08 -6.67 7.92
N LEU A 49 15.51 -5.47 7.50
CA LEU A 49 14.76 -4.58 6.61
C LEU A 49 15.56 -4.42 5.31
N ILE A 50 15.16 -5.16 4.27
CA ILE A 50 15.83 -5.18 2.96
C ILE A 50 15.16 -4.18 2.02
N PHE A 51 15.91 -3.18 1.58
CA PHE A 51 15.40 -2.16 0.66
C PHE A 51 16.24 -2.10 -0.62
N GLU A 52 15.69 -2.61 -1.73
CA GLU A 52 16.22 -2.38 -3.07
C GLU A 52 15.65 -1.08 -3.68
N LYS A 53 14.45 -0.67 -3.25
CA LYS A 53 13.85 0.65 -3.52
C LYS A 53 13.79 1.45 -2.22
N THR A 54 14.38 2.64 -2.21
CA THR A 54 14.36 3.54 -1.05
C THR A 54 12.94 3.94 -0.66
N SER A 55 12.69 4.17 0.62
CA SER A 55 11.41 4.67 1.13
C SER A 55 11.56 5.22 2.54
N THR A 56 11.20 6.47 2.73
CA THR A 56 11.13 7.08 4.07
C THR A 56 10.00 6.46 4.89
N ARG A 57 8.78 6.41 4.35
CA ARG A 57 7.58 5.96 5.09
C ARG A 57 7.64 4.49 5.47
N THR A 58 7.95 3.60 4.54
CA THR A 58 8.01 2.16 4.83
C THR A 58 9.10 1.86 5.84
N ARG A 59 10.30 2.43 5.67
CA ARG A 59 11.41 2.28 6.61
C ARG A 59 11.03 2.75 8.01
N CYS A 60 10.60 4.00 8.15
CA CYS A 60 10.21 4.53 9.46
C CYS A 60 9.05 3.74 10.09
N SER A 61 8.09 3.26 9.29
CA SER A 61 6.97 2.47 9.80
C SER A 61 7.43 1.14 10.38
N PHE A 62 8.31 0.40 9.70
CA PHE A 62 8.86 -0.86 10.21
C PHE A 62 9.79 -0.64 11.41
N GLU A 63 10.71 0.34 11.34
CA GLU A 63 11.63 0.63 12.45
C GLU A 63 10.87 1.02 13.72
N VAL A 64 9.93 1.99 13.62
CA VAL A 64 9.16 2.44 14.81
C VAL A 64 8.23 1.34 15.32
N ALA A 65 7.58 0.58 14.42
CA ALA A 65 6.74 -0.54 14.82
C ALA A 65 7.53 -1.62 15.56
N ALA A 66 8.72 -1.97 15.07
CA ALA A 66 9.62 -2.92 15.72
C ALA A 66 10.07 -2.41 17.11
N HIS A 67 10.49 -1.15 17.21
CA HIS A 67 10.86 -0.54 18.49
C HIS A 67 9.71 -0.55 19.50
N ASP A 68 8.50 -0.21 19.08
CA ASP A 68 7.32 -0.24 19.96
C ASP A 68 7.03 -1.65 20.49
N LEU A 69 7.35 -2.69 19.71
CA LEU A 69 7.23 -4.10 20.12
C LEU A 69 8.46 -4.62 20.90
N GLY A 70 9.47 -3.80 21.11
CA GLY A 70 10.69 -4.16 21.84
C GLY A 70 11.75 -4.89 21.01
N MET A 71 11.63 -4.84 19.66
CA MET A 71 12.55 -5.48 18.73
C MET A 71 13.68 -4.56 18.28
N GLY A 72 14.82 -5.15 17.89
CA GLY A 72 15.88 -4.50 17.13
C GLY A 72 15.61 -4.55 15.62
N THR A 73 16.20 -3.61 14.88
CA THR A 73 16.13 -3.56 13.41
C THR A 73 17.51 -3.45 12.79
N THR A 74 17.72 -4.10 11.65
CA THR A 74 18.90 -3.92 10.81
C THR A 74 18.45 -3.53 9.42
N TYR A 75 18.80 -2.32 8.99
CA TYR A 75 18.50 -1.81 7.67
C TYR A 75 19.59 -2.21 6.68
N LEU A 76 19.18 -2.88 5.60
CA LEU A 76 20.04 -3.33 4.50
C LEU A 76 19.67 -2.53 3.24
N ASP A 77 20.48 -1.54 2.92
CA ASP A 77 20.28 -0.67 1.76
C ASP A 77 20.79 -1.31 0.45
N PRO A 78 20.43 -0.75 -0.73
CA PRO A 78 20.85 -1.31 -2.02
C PRO A 78 22.36 -1.29 -2.26
N THR A 79 23.11 -0.46 -1.54
CA THR A 79 24.56 -0.31 -1.69
C THR A 79 25.32 -1.22 -0.75
N GLY A 80 24.76 -1.48 0.44
CA GLY A 80 25.34 -2.33 1.48
C GLY A 80 25.00 -3.80 1.37
N SER A 81 23.98 -4.17 0.54
CA SER A 81 23.54 -5.54 0.36
C SER A 81 24.18 -6.22 -0.84
N GLN A 82 24.48 -7.52 -0.71
CA GLN A 82 24.99 -8.39 -1.77
C GLN A 82 23.87 -9.22 -2.45
N ILE A 83 22.62 -9.06 -2.04
CA ILE A 83 21.44 -9.79 -2.50
C ILE A 83 21.32 -9.68 -4.02
N GLY A 84 21.18 -10.83 -4.69
CA GLY A 84 21.04 -10.91 -6.14
C GLY A 84 22.27 -10.47 -6.95
N LYS A 85 23.39 -10.12 -6.29
CA LYS A 85 24.63 -9.70 -6.93
C LYS A 85 25.75 -10.74 -6.79
N LYS A 86 26.17 -10.99 -5.56
CA LYS A 86 27.19 -11.99 -5.21
C LYS A 86 26.64 -13.14 -4.39
N GLU A 87 25.45 -13.00 -3.85
CA GLU A 87 24.75 -14.00 -3.07
C GLU A 87 23.37 -14.22 -3.67
N SER A 88 22.93 -15.47 -3.76
CA SER A 88 21.59 -15.80 -4.25
C SER A 88 20.52 -15.34 -3.25
N ILE A 89 19.29 -15.13 -3.72
CA ILE A 89 18.15 -14.80 -2.85
C ILE A 89 17.92 -15.93 -1.85
N ALA A 90 18.04 -17.18 -2.30
CA ALA A 90 17.89 -18.38 -1.46
C ALA A 90 18.93 -18.44 -0.34
N ASP A 91 20.21 -18.18 -0.66
CA ASP A 91 21.28 -18.18 0.35
C ASP A 91 21.10 -17.03 1.33
N THR A 92 20.78 -15.83 0.84
CA THR A 92 20.49 -14.68 1.70
C THR A 92 19.33 -14.97 2.65
N ALA A 93 18.24 -15.60 2.17
CA ALA A 93 17.10 -15.96 3.02
C ALA A 93 17.50 -16.89 4.15
N GLN A 94 18.32 -17.91 3.87
CA GLN A 94 18.81 -18.86 4.88
C GLN A 94 19.76 -18.21 5.89
N VAL A 95 20.71 -17.36 5.41
CA VAL A 95 21.64 -16.64 6.27
C VAL A 95 20.88 -15.71 7.21
N LEU A 96 19.97 -14.89 6.70
CA LEU A 96 19.19 -13.95 7.50
C LEU A 96 18.26 -14.66 8.48
N SER A 97 17.66 -15.79 8.09
CA SER A 97 16.83 -16.60 9.01
C SER A 97 17.60 -17.15 10.20
N GLY A 98 18.93 -17.30 10.11
CA GLY A 98 19.78 -17.69 11.24
C GLY A 98 20.13 -16.54 12.19
N MET A 99 19.82 -15.31 11.82
CA MET A 99 20.18 -14.09 12.58
C MET A 99 18.96 -13.30 13.06
N PHE A 100 17.84 -13.38 12.35
CA PHE A 100 16.65 -12.56 12.55
C PHE A 100 15.39 -13.43 12.72
N GLU A 101 14.40 -12.90 13.42
CA GLU A 101 13.11 -13.55 13.60
C GLU A 101 12.07 -13.15 12.52
N GLY A 102 12.41 -12.20 11.66
CA GLY A 102 11.57 -11.80 10.53
C GLY A 102 12.34 -10.97 9.51
N ILE A 103 11.88 -10.98 8.27
CA ILE A 103 12.53 -10.29 7.15
C ILE A 103 11.49 -9.45 6.41
N GLU A 104 11.73 -8.15 6.32
CA GLU A 104 11.00 -7.27 5.40
C GLU A 104 11.76 -7.15 4.09
N TYR A 105 11.03 -7.14 2.99
CA TYR A 105 11.57 -6.86 1.65
C TYR A 105 10.76 -5.76 0.96
N ARG A 106 11.46 -4.75 0.48
CA ARG A 106 10.93 -3.72 -0.42
C ARG A 106 11.80 -3.60 -1.67
N GLY A 107 11.23 -3.92 -2.82
CA GLY A 107 12.02 -3.96 -4.06
C GLY A 107 11.20 -3.93 -5.33
N TYR A 108 11.62 -4.73 -6.30
CA TYR A 108 11.07 -4.71 -7.65
C TYR A 108 10.07 -5.85 -7.90
N GLY A 109 10.55 -7.06 -8.17
CA GLY A 109 9.69 -8.16 -8.59
C GLY A 109 9.07 -8.94 -7.43
N GLN A 110 7.81 -9.32 -7.57
CA GLN A 110 7.13 -10.18 -6.59
C GLN A 110 7.83 -11.54 -6.45
N ALA A 111 8.38 -12.09 -7.54
CA ALA A 111 9.12 -13.35 -7.50
C ALA A 111 10.31 -13.33 -6.53
N ILE A 112 10.93 -12.17 -6.28
CA ILE A 112 12.05 -12.03 -5.34
C ILE A 112 11.58 -12.24 -3.90
N VAL A 113 10.51 -11.58 -3.49
CA VAL A 113 9.98 -11.73 -2.13
C VAL A 113 9.38 -13.13 -1.90
N GLU A 114 8.80 -13.73 -2.94
CA GLU A 114 8.31 -15.11 -2.89
C GLU A 114 9.47 -16.12 -2.77
N GLU A 115 10.59 -15.87 -3.45
CA GLU A 115 11.79 -16.70 -3.29
C GLU A 115 12.41 -16.54 -1.90
N LEU A 116 12.49 -15.31 -1.38
CA LEU A 116 12.90 -15.09 0.01
C LEU A 116 12.01 -15.88 1.00
N ALA A 117 10.70 -15.78 0.87
CA ALA A 117 9.74 -16.49 1.72
C ALA A 117 9.88 -18.02 1.60
N LYS A 118 10.11 -18.52 0.40
CA LYS A 118 10.29 -19.97 0.15
C LYS A 118 11.49 -20.57 0.88
N TYR A 119 12.56 -19.82 1.03
CA TYR A 119 13.82 -20.33 1.61
C TYR A 119 14.09 -19.80 3.03
N ALA A 120 13.37 -18.80 3.47
CA ALA A 120 13.40 -18.34 4.86
C ALA A 120 12.71 -19.36 5.79
N SER A 121 13.22 -19.47 7.03
CA SER A 121 12.58 -20.21 8.11
C SER A 121 11.86 -19.30 9.12
N VAL A 122 11.75 -18.03 8.79
CA VAL A 122 11.10 -16.96 9.57
C VAL A 122 10.12 -16.22 8.68
N PRO A 123 9.11 -15.52 9.22
CA PRO A 123 8.16 -14.73 8.42
C PRO A 123 8.83 -13.70 7.53
N VAL A 124 8.35 -13.61 6.29
CA VAL A 124 8.75 -12.60 5.31
C VAL A 124 7.58 -11.65 5.04
N TRP A 125 7.86 -10.35 5.07
CA TRP A 125 6.86 -9.30 4.87
C TRP A 125 7.17 -8.48 3.62
N ASN A 126 6.18 -8.35 2.74
CA ASN A 126 6.26 -7.52 1.55
C ASN A 126 6.02 -6.04 1.88
N GLY A 127 7.08 -5.25 1.97
CA GLY A 127 7.01 -3.80 2.14
C GLY A 127 6.55 -3.06 0.88
N LEU A 128 6.84 -3.58 -0.30
CA LEU A 128 6.34 -3.22 -1.63
C LEU A 128 7.08 -4.02 -2.71
N THR A 129 6.35 -4.48 -3.70
CA THR A 129 6.88 -4.92 -5.01
C THR A 129 6.22 -4.13 -6.15
N ASN A 130 6.58 -4.41 -7.40
CA ASN A 130 5.89 -3.81 -8.55
C ASN A 130 4.44 -4.28 -8.65
N GLU A 131 4.16 -5.49 -8.19
CA GLU A 131 2.87 -6.16 -8.31
C GLU A 131 1.95 -5.91 -7.12
N TYR A 132 2.50 -5.81 -5.88
CA TYR A 132 1.70 -5.71 -4.66
C TYR A 132 2.30 -4.80 -3.59
N HIS A 133 1.41 -4.19 -2.79
CA HIS A 133 1.75 -3.38 -1.61
C HIS A 133 0.77 -3.66 -0.45
N PRO A 134 0.74 -4.88 0.10
CA PRO A 134 -0.31 -5.29 1.04
C PRO A 134 -0.32 -4.48 2.34
N THR A 135 0.84 -4.02 2.82
CA THR A 135 0.93 -3.19 4.03
C THR A 135 0.27 -1.82 3.89
N GLN A 136 0.22 -1.27 2.66
CA GLN A 136 -0.50 -0.03 2.40
C GLN A 136 -2.01 -0.24 2.55
N ILE A 137 -2.54 -1.32 1.98
CA ILE A 137 -3.98 -1.58 1.97
C ILE A 137 -4.54 -1.77 3.38
N LEU A 138 -3.79 -2.41 4.28
CA LEU A 138 -4.19 -2.47 5.68
C LEU A 138 -4.30 -1.09 6.32
N ALA A 139 -3.37 -0.17 6.00
CA ALA A 139 -3.41 1.20 6.50
C ALA A 139 -4.60 1.98 5.93
N ASP A 140 -4.86 1.83 4.62
CA ASP A 140 -6.01 2.42 3.95
C ASP A 140 -7.32 1.96 4.63
N PHE A 141 -7.45 0.67 4.88
CA PHE A 141 -8.65 0.11 5.49
C PHE A 141 -8.80 0.47 6.98
N LEU A 142 -7.72 0.54 7.73
CA LEU A 142 -7.78 1.05 9.10
C LEU A 142 -8.27 2.49 9.11
N THR A 143 -7.75 3.34 8.20
CA THR A 143 -8.14 4.74 8.07
C THR A 143 -9.61 4.88 7.69
N LEU A 144 -10.08 4.09 6.74
CA LEU A 144 -11.50 4.07 6.35
C LEU A 144 -12.41 3.60 7.49
N ARG A 145 -11.99 2.58 8.25
CA ARG A 145 -12.75 2.12 9.43
C ARG A 145 -12.82 3.19 10.52
N GLU A 146 -11.74 3.92 10.75
CA GLU A 146 -11.72 5.04 11.69
C GLU A 146 -12.64 6.19 11.25
N HIS A 147 -12.73 6.44 9.92
CA HIS A 147 -13.53 7.53 9.38
C HIS A 147 -15.02 7.16 9.22
N PHE A 148 -15.33 6.00 8.66
CA PHE A 148 -16.69 5.57 8.32
C PHE A 148 -17.32 4.56 9.29
N GLY A 149 -16.54 4.01 10.22
CA GLY A 149 -16.97 2.95 11.14
C GLY A 149 -17.13 1.57 10.48
N LYS A 150 -16.94 1.45 9.18
CA LYS A 150 -17.11 0.20 8.41
C LYS A 150 -16.26 0.22 7.15
N LEU A 151 -16.15 -0.95 6.49
CA LEU A 151 -15.60 -1.10 5.14
C LEU A 151 -16.67 -1.57 4.14
N GLN A 152 -17.44 -2.60 4.52
CA GLN A 152 -18.43 -3.21 3.64
C GLN A 152 -19.42 -2.19 3.09
N GLY A 153 -19.65 -2.25 1.77
CA GLY A 153 -20.58 -1.41 1.06
C GLY A 153 -20.09 0.00 0.73
N LEU A 154 -18.85 0.37 1.12
CA LEU A 154 -18.25 1.62 0.64
C LEU A 154 -17.92 1.52 -0.83
N LYS A 155 -18.19 2.57 -1.60
CA LYS A 155 -17.76 2.70 -2.99
C LYS A 155 -16.37 3.37 -3.02
N PHE A 156 -15.40 2.63 -3.56
CA PHE A 156 -13.98 3.01 -3.63
C PHE A 156 -13.58 3.25 -5.09
N ALA A 157 -13.33 4.47 -5.48
CA ALA A 157 -12.91 4.85 -6.82
C ALA A 157 -11.39 5.10 -6.85
N TYR A 158 -10.67 4.28 -7.62
CA TYR A 158 -9.24 4.46 -7.90
C TYR A 158 -9.09 5.16 -9.26
N MET A 159 -8.40 6.30 -9.29
CA MET A 159 -8.21 7.14 -10.45
C MET A 159 -6.77 7.05 -10.95
N GLY A 160 -6.55 6.55 -12.17
CA GLY A 160 -5.22 6.47 -12.78
C GLY A 160 -4.75 5.05 -13.09
N ASP A 161 -3.43 4.82 -13.15
CA ASP A 161 -2.85 3.54 -13.56
C ASP A 161 -3.08 2.42 -12.53
N ALA A 162 -3.98 1.51 -12.85
CA ALA A 162 -4.36 0.41 -11.97
C ALA A 162 -3.61 -0.91 -12.25
N ARG A 163 -2.60 -0.92 -13.14
CA ARG A 163 -1.87 -2.14 -13.55
C ARG A 163 -0.87 -2.65 -12.52
N TYR A 164 -0.44 -1.80 -11.59
CA TYR A 164 0.66 -2.05 -10.66
C TYR A 164 0.19 -2.26 -9.22
N ASN A 165 1.12 -2.19 -8.29
CA ASN A 165 0.93 -2.60 -6.90
C ASN A 165 -0.29 -1.98 -6.20
N MET A 166 -0.53 -0.67 -6.35
CA MET A 166 -1.67 -0.03 -5.69
C MET A 166 -3.01 -0.47 -6.29
N GLY A 167 -3.16 -0.41 -7.61
CA GLY A 167 -4.38 -0.85 -8.28
C GLY A 167 -4.70 -2.33 -7.99
N ASN A 168 -3.70 -3.21 -8.10
CA ASN A 168 -3.85 -4.63 -7.81
C ASN A 168 -4.24 -4.88 -6.34
N SER A 169 -3.49 -4.31 -5.40
CA SER A 169 -3.68 -4.58 -3.98
C SER A 169 -4.97 -3.99 -3.43
N LEU A 170 -5.36 -2.77 -3.87
CA LEU A 170 -6.64 -2.16 -3.53
C LEU A 170 -7.81 -2.99 -4.09
N MET A 171 -7.73 -3.43 -5.34
CA MET A 171 -8.76 -4.29 -5.94
C MET A 171 -8.95 -5.60 -5.16
N ILE A 172 -7.84 -6.28 -4.79
CA ILE A 172 -7.88 -7.50 -3.97
C ILE A 172 -8.52 -7.23 -2.62
N GLY A 173 -8.02 -6.23 -1.91
CA GLY A 173 -8.52 -5.87 -0.58
C GLY A 173 -10.00 -5.50 -0.60
N CYS A 174 -10.41 -4.63 -1.51
CA CYS A 174 -11.80 -4.23 -1.67
C CYS A 174 -12.71 -5.42 -1.99
N ALA A 175 -12.26 -6.31 -2.90
CA ALA A 175 -13.00 -7.52 -3.26
C ALA A 175 -13.23 -8.43 -2.05
N LYS A 176 -12.20 -8.62 -1.20
CA LYS A 176 -12.31 -9.47 -0.01
C LYS A 176 -13.13 -8.86 1.11
N MET A 177 -13.04 -7.54 1.29
CA MET A 177 -13.71 -6.84 2.39
C MET A 177 -15.10 -6.28 2.05
N GLY A 178 -15.65 -6.61 0.87
CA GLY A 178 -17.01 -6.26 0.49
C GLY A 178 -17.22 -4.80 0.08
N LEU A 179 -16.16 -4.12 -0.40
CA LEU A 179 -16.27 -2.80 -0.98
C LEU A 179 -16.63 -2.89 -2.47
N HIS A 180 -17.18 -1.80 -3.01
CA HIS A 180 -17.45 -1.64 -4.43
C HIS A 180 -16.29 -0.87 -5.06
N PHE A 181 -15.32 -1.61 -5.62
CA PHE A 181 -14.14 -1.03 -6.24
C PHE A 181 -14.41 -0.64 -7.70
N VAL A 182 -13.98 0.56 -8.06
CA VAL A 182 -14.03 1.09 -9.43
C VAL A 182 -12.64 1.54 -9.83
N ALA A 183 -12.02 0.92 -10.85
CA ALA A 183 -10.80 1.43 -11.48
C ALA A 183 -11.18 2.33 -12.66
N CYS A 184 -10.92 3.64 -12.52
CA CYS A 184 -11.14 4.64 -13.56
C CYS A 184 -9.81 4.95 -14.26
N ALA A 185 -9.64 4.40 -15.46
CA ALA A 185 -8.45 4.56 -16.29
C ALA A 185 -8.75 4.19 -17.74
N PRO A 186 -7.91 4.62 -18.71
CA PRO A 186 -7.96 4.06 -20.05
C PRO A 186 -7.77 2.54 -20.00
N LYS A 187 -8.39 1.81 -20.89
CA LYS A 187 -8.36 0.33 -20.91
C LYS A 187 -6.95 -0.26 -20.87
N ALA A 188 -5.96 0.41 -21.49
CA ALA A 188 -4.57 0.00 -21.46
C ALA A 188 -3.91 0.07 -20.06
N TYR A 189 -4.55 0.73 -19.11
CA TYR A 189 -4.10 0.94 -17.72
C TYR A 189 -4.93 0.15 -16.70
N TRP A 190 -5.76 -0.79 -17.15
CA TRP A 190 -6.51 -1.69 -16.27
C TRP A 190 -5.65 -2.83 -15.73
N PRO A 191 -5.99 -3.40 -14.56
CA PRO A 191 -5.30 -4.56 -14.00
C PRO A 191 -5.35 -5.78 -14.96
N ASN A 192 -4.47 -6.73 -14.70
CA ASN A 192 -4.45 -7.99 -15.45
C ASN A 192 -5.83 -8.68 -15.40
N PRO A 193 -6.38 -9.12 -16.55
CA PRO A 193 -7.73 -9.73 -16.62
C PRO A 193 -7.92 -10.98 -15.75
N GLU A 194 -6.87 -11.79 -15.55
CA GLU A 194 -6.94 -12.98 -14.69
C GLU A 194 -7.11 -12.57 -13.21
N LEU A 195 -6.37 -11.53 -12.78
CA LEU A 195 -6.52 -11.00 -11.43
C LEU A 195 -7.90 -10.35 -11.25
N VAL A 196 -8.41 -9.63 -12.26
CA VAL A 196 -9.75 -9.04 -12.23
C VAL A 196 -10.82 -10.13 -12.05
N ALA A 197 -10.74 -11.23 -12.81
CA ALA A 197 -11.69 -12.34 -12.71
C ALA A 197 -11.66 -12.98 -11.31
N LYS A 198 -10.47 -13.18 -10.74
CA LYS A 198 -10.30 -13.69 -9.36
C LYS A 198 -10.91 -12.74 -8.33
N CYS A 199 -10.69 -11.44 -8.48
CA CYS A 199 -11.26 -10.43 -7.59
C CYS A 199 -12.78 -10.30 -7.73
N GLN A 200 -13.33 -10.48 -8.91
CA GLN A 200 -14.79 -10.51 -9.11
C GLN A 200 -15.43 -11.69 -8.35
N GLU A 201 -14.77 -12.84 -8.31
CA GLU A 201 -15.25 -13.98 -7.51
C GLU A 201 -15.17 -13.68 -5.99
N PHE A 202 -14.09 -13.10 -5.49
CA PHE A 202 -14.02 -12.66 -4.10
C PHE A 202 -15.11 -11.65 -3.75
N ALA A 203 -15.34 -10.66 -4.64
CA ALA A 203 -16.35 -9.63 -4.45
C ALA A 203 -17.78 -10.23 -4.40
N ARG A 204 -18.05 -11.22 -5.27
CA ARG A 204 -19.33 -11.95 -5.24
C ARG A 204 -19.59 -12.64 -3.88
N LEU A 205 -18.54 -13.19 -3.27
CA LEU A 205 -18.63 -13.87 -1.96
C LEU A 205 -18.78 -12.90 -0.79
N SER A 206 -18.13 -11.75 -0.87
CA SER A 206 -18.12 -10.72 0.21
C SER A 206 -19.28 -9.73 0.13
N GLY A 207 -20.04 -9.71 -0.99
CA GLY A 207 -21.08 -8.72 -1.26
C GLY A 207 -20.58 -7.40 -1.84
N GLY A 208 -19.33 -7.37 -2.31
CA GLY A 208 -18.75 -6.24 -3.04
C GLY A 208 -18.92 -6.31 -4.55
N SER A 209 -18.21 -5.47 -5.28
CA SER A 209 -18.13 -5.51 -6.75
C SER A 209 -16.81 -4.94 -7.27
N ILE A 210 -16.40 -5.39 -8.47
CA ILE A 210 -15.25 -4.87 -9.21
C ILE A 210 -15.73 -4.35 -10.55
N THR A 211 -15.49 -3.07 -10.80
CA THR A 211 -15.86 -2.37 -12.05
C THR A 211 -14.60 -1.73 -12.65
N LEU A 212 -14.45 -1.84 -13.97
CA LEU A 212 -13.44 -1.13 -14.75
C LEU A 212 -14.14 -0.12 -15.65
N SER A 213 -13.69 1.13 -15.69
CA SER A 213 -14.33 2.18 -16.46
C SER A 213 -13.31 3.11 -17.09
N GLU A 214 -13.53 3.49 -18.34
CA GLU A 214 -12.83 4.60 -18.99
C GLU A 214 -13.54 5.94 -18.73
N ASP A 215 -14.80 5.89 -18.25
CA ASP A 215 -15.59 7.07 -17.94
C ASP A 215 -15.32 7.55 -16.51
N THR A 216 -14.85 8.80 -16.39
CA THR A 216 -14.59 9.43 -15.08
C THR A 216 -15.87 9.65 -14.26
N ASP A 217 -17.05 9.64 -14.88
CA ASP A 217 -18.33 9.73 -14.16
C ASP A 217 -18.63 8.48 -13.33
N ALA A 218 -17.88 7.39 -13.52
CA ALA A 218 -17.93 6.23 -12.65
C ALA A 218 -17.54 6.53 -11.17
N VAL A 219 -16.89 7.67 -10.90
CA VAL A 219 -16.64 8.18 -9.54
C VAL A 219 -17.92 8.64 -8.83
N ALA A 220 -19.01 8.86 -9.57
CA ALA A 220 -20.26 9.38 -9.00
C ALA A 220 -20.73 8.55 -7.80
N GLY A 221 -21.01 9.23 -6.69
CA GLY A 221 -21.46 8.59 -5.46
C GLY A 221 -20.39 7.74 -4.75
N ALA A 222 -19.10 7.88 -5.07
CA ALA A 222 -18.01 7.24 -4.32
C ALA A 222 -17.92 7.79 -2.90
N ASP A 223 -17.59 6.92 -1.95
CA ASP A 223 -17.21 7.26 -0.58
C ASP A 223 -15.73 7.59 -0.46
N VAL A 224 -14.92 6.98 -1.33
CA VAL A 224 -13.46 7.14 -1.36
C VAL A 224 -13.02 7.45 -2.78
N VAL A 225 -12.19 8.47 -2.94
CA VAL A 225 -11.46 8.78 -4.17
C VAL A 225 -9.98 8.62 -3.88
N TYR A 226 -9.33 7.69 -4.58
CA TYR A 226 -7.94 7.34 -4.40
C TYR A 226 -7.16 7.55 -5.69
N THR A 227 -5.92 8.02 -5.59
CA THR A 227 -4.99 8.02 -6.72
C THR A 227 -3.57 7.72 -6.27
N ASP A 228 -2.70 7.46 -7.22
CA ASP A 228 -1.25 7.29 -7.03
C ASP A 228 -0.52 8.03 -8.14
N VAL A 229 0.78 8.24 -7.96
CA VAL A 229 1.63 8.89 -8.96
C VAL A 229 1.50 8.22 -10.33
N TRP A 230 1.44 9.01 -11.39
CA TRP A 230 1.34 8.48 -12.76
C TRP A 230 2.61 7.78 -13.24
N VAL A 231 3.76 8.17 -12.67
CA VAL A 231 5.06 7.55 -12.97
C VAL A 231 5.72 7.14 -11.66
N SER A 232 5.98 5.85 -11.52
CA SER A 232 6.58 5.30 -10.31
C SER A 232 8.06 5.61 -10.19
N MET A 233 8.58 5.59 -8.96
CA MET A 233 10.01 5.75 -8.73
C MET A 233 10.82 4.69 -9.48
N GLY A 234 11.82 5.14 -10.26
CA GLY A 234 12.71 4.28 -11.03
C GLY A 234 12.25 4.01 -12.47
N GLU A 235 11.08 4.53 -12.88
CA GLU A 235 10.69 4.52 -14.30
C GLU A 235 11.46 5.61 -15.09
N PRO A 236 11.77 5.36 -16.39
CA PRO A 236 12.48 6.33 -17.24
C PRO A 236 11.70 7.63 -17.42
N VAL A 237 12.44 8.74 -17.63
CA VAL A 237 11.82 10.07 -17.85
C VAL A 237 10.97 10.10 -19.12
N GLU A 238 11.27 9.25 -20.08
CA GLU A 238 10.60 9.17 -21.39
C GLU A 238 9.13 8.73 -21.26
N VAL A 239 8.77 8.00 -20.21
CA VAL A 239 7.37 7.54 -20.02
C VAL A 239 6.43 8.64 -19.53
N TRP A 240 6.97 9.76 -19.03
CA TRP A 240 6.14 10.84 -18.45
C TRP A 240 5.16 11.44 -19.46
N GLU A 241 5.61 11.71 -20.68
CA GLU A 241 4.76 12.33 -21.72
C GLU A 241 3.57 11.41 -22.06
N GLU A 242 3.83 10.12 -22.29
CA GLU A 242 2.78 9.12 -22.54
C GLU A 242 1.78 9.06 -21.38
N ARG A 243 2.29 8.97 -20.15
CA ARG A 243 1.46 8.84 -18.95
C ARG A 243 0.63 10.09 -18.70
N ILE A 244 1.21 11.27 -18.84
CA ILE A 244 0.49 12.54 -18.70
C ILE A 244 -0.62 12.63 -19.75
N ASN A 245 -0.33 12.34 -21.01
CA ASN A 245 -1.32 12.40 -22.09
C ASN A 245 -2.49 11.43 -21.85
N ALA A 246 -2.20 10.22 -21.38
CA ALA A 246 -3.21 9.21 -21.13
C ALA A 246 -4.01 9.46 -19.85
N LEU A 247 -3.37 9.93 -18.77
CA LEU A 247 -3.95 9.96 -17.43
C LEU A 247 -4.43 11.35 -17.00
N ALA A 248 -4.08 12.43 -17.71
CA ALA A 248 -4.54 13.78 -17.39
C ALA A 248 -6.06 13.91 -17.23
N PRO A 249 -6.91 13.23 -18.02
CA PRO A 249 -8.37 13.26 -17.82
C PRO A 249 -8.82 12.66 -16.48
N TYR A 250 -7.97 11.84 -15.84
CA TYR A 250 -8.24 11.15 -14.58
C TYR A 250 -7.62 11.84 -13.36
N GLN A 251 -7.07 13.06 -13.54
CA GLN A 251 -6.55 13.85 -12.43
C GLN A 251 -7.64 14.09 -11.37
N VAL A 252 -7.31 13.86 -10.11
CA VAL A 252 -8.20 14.17 -9.01
C VAL A 252 -8.14 15.67 -8.71
N ASN A 253 -9.19 16.37 -9.06
CA ASN A 253 -9.38 17.80 -8.86
C ASN A 253 -10.74 18.08 -8.20
N ALA A 254 -11.03 19.34 -7.88
CA ALA A 254 -12.29 19.72 -7.24
C ALA A 254 -13.54 19.33 -8.05
N GLN A 255 -13.47 19.38 -9.38
CA GLN A 255 -14.60 18.99 -10.24
C GLN A 255 -14.87 17.49 -10.17
N LEU A 256 -13.82 16.66 -10.15
CA LEU A 256 -13.95 15.22 -9.99
C LEU A 256 -14.46 14.87 -8.59
N MET A 257 -13.91 15.49 -7.55
CA MET A 257 -14.38 15.31 -6.16
C MET A 257 -15.85 15.69 -5.99
N ALA A 258 -16.33 16.71 -6.68
CA ALA A 258 -17.73 17.14 -6.63
C ALA A 258 -18.72 16.09 -7.19
N LYS A 259 -18.27 15.12 -8.01
CA LYS A 259 -19.09 14.00 -8.49
C LYS A 259 -19.25 12.89 -7.44
N ALA A 260 -18.28 12.76 -6.52
CA ALA A 260 -18.36 11.84 -5.40
C ALA A 260 -19.39 12.31 -4.36
N LYS A 261 -19.60 11.54 -3.31
CA LYS A 261 -20.45 12.00 -2.19
C LYS A 261 -19.87 13.23 -1.51
N GLY A 262 -20.71 14.12 -0.98
CA GLY A 262 -20.25 15.27 -0.21
C GLY A 262 -19.45 14.89 1.06
N THR A 263 -19.59 13.66 1.53
CA THR A 263 -18.83 13.05 2.63
C THR A 263 -17.64 12.22 2.16
N ALA A 264 -17.34 12.21 0.86
CA ALA A 264 -16.24 11.42 0.31
C ALA A 264 -14.90 11.91 0.85
N VAL A 265 -13.97 10.97 1.04
CA VAL A 265 -12.60 11.28 1.41
C VAL A 265 -11.66 11.10 0.23
N PHE A 266 -10.60 11.90 0.20
CA PHE A 266 -9.47 11.75 -0.70
C PHE A 266 -8.32 11.03 0.01
N MET A 267 -7.73 10.03 -0.66
CA MET A 267 -6.62 9.22 -0.17
C MET A 267 -5.51 9.09 -1.22
N HIS A 268 -4.27 8.89 -0.74
CA HIS A 268 -3.09 8.73 -1.57
C HIS A 268 -1.94 8.11 -0.76
N CYS A 269 -1.31 7.06 -1.28
CA CYS A 269 -0.22 6.35 -0.57
C CYS A 269 1.05 7.18 -0.36
N LEU A 270 1.16 8.34 -1.00
CA LEU A 270 2.34 9.21 -1.00
C LEU A 270 3.63 8.54 -1.56
N PRO A 271 4.52 9.31 -2.21
CA PRO A 271 4.49 10.77 -2.42
C PRO A 271 3.45 11.17 -3.44
N ALA A 272 3.02 12.45 -3.45
CA ALA A 272 2.11 13.02 -4.43
C ALA A 272 2.78 14.23 -5.13
N TYR A 273 2.48 14.40 -6.43
CA TYR A 273 2.95 15.54 -7.21
C TYR A 273 1.82 16.56 -7.40
N HIS A 274 1.38 17.16 -6.28
CA HIS A 274 0.28 18.13 -6.23
C HIS A 274 0.73 19.58 -6.38
N ASP A 275 2.05 19.85 -6.31
CA ASP A 275 2.66 21.19 -6.45
C ASP A 275 4.12 21.12 -6.97
N HIS A 276 4.80 22.25 -7.02
CA HIS A 276 6.20 22.39 -7.45
C HIS A 276 7.23 22.41 -6.31
N LYS A 277 6.86 22.02 -5.08
CA LYS A 277 7.79 22.06 -3.93
C LYS A 277 8.79 20.93 -3.90
N THR A 278 8.55 19.84 -4.63
CA THR A 278 9.52 18.75 -4.80
C THR A 278 10.36 18.97 -6.05
N ALA A 279 11.62 18.47 -6.08
CA ALA A 279 12.49 18.59 -7.24
C ALA A 279 11.83 17.99 -8.50
N VAL A 280 11.28 16.79 -8.39
CA VAL A 280 10.60 16.09 -9.51
C VAL A 280 9.32 16.82 -9.91
N GLY A 281 8.49 17.24 -8.97
CA GLY A 281 7.25 17.97 -9.24
C GLY A 281 7.52 19.29 -9.98
N LYS A 282 8.58 20.01 -9.59
CA LYS A 282 9.00 21.22 -10.26
C LYS A 282 9.52 20.95 -11.67
N GLU A 283 10.48 20.03 -11.81
CA GLU A 283 11.09 19.69 -13.11
C GLU A 283 10.03 19.24 -14.12
N MET A 284 9.18 18.30 -13.73
CA MET A 284 8.15 17.75 -14.61
C MET A 284 7.01 18.74 -14.83
N GLY A 285 6.65 19.53 -13.83
CA GLY A 285 5.66 20.60 -13.96
C GLY A 285 6.10 21.66 -14.97
N GLU A 286 7.33 22.15 -14.87
CA GLU A 286 7.91 23.11 -15.83
C GLU A 286 8.02 22.51 -17.24
N LYS A 287 8.48 21.25 -17.36
CA LYS A 287 8.65 20.56 -18.64
C LYS A 287 7.33 20.34 -19.38
N PHE A 288 6.27 20.01 -18.68
CA PHE A 288 4.97 19.68 -19.27
C PHE A 288 3.90 20.78 -19.10
N GLY A 289 4.26 21.93 -18.53
CA GLY A 289 3.36 23.08 -18.36
C GLY A 289 2.17 22.78 -17.43
N ARG A 290 2.41 22.05 -16.32
CA ARG A 290 1.37 21.63 -15.38
C ARG A 290 1.73 22.03 -13.96
N ASP A 291 0.76 22.56 -13.21
CA ASP A 291 0.95 22.92 -11.80
C ASP A 291 0.87 21.71 -10.87
N ALA A 292 0.19 20.65 -11.30
CA ALA A 292 0.01 19.41 -10.57
C ALA A 292 -0.14 18.22 -11.53
N MET A 293 0.16 17.01 -11.07
CA MET A 293 0.03 15.77 -11.85
C MET A 293 -1.26 15.03 -11.49
N GLU A 294 -1.20 13.97 -10.71
CA GLU A 294 -2.32 13.06 -10.41
C GLU A 294 -3.41 13.68 -9.52
N VAL A 295 -3.06 14.69 -8.72
CA VAL A 295 -3.97 15.40 -7.82
C VAL A 295 -3.62 16.87 -7.73
N THR A 296 -4.62 17.75 -7.65
CA THR A 296 -4.41 19.20 -7.45
C THR A 296 -4.12 19.50 -5.98
N ASP A 297 -3.36 20.60 -5.73
CA ASP A 297 -3.02 21.05 -4.38
C ASP A 297 -4.27 21.38 -3.54
N GLU A 298 -5.32 21.91 -4.16
CA GLU A 298 -6.60 22.19 -3.52
C GLU A 298 -7.26 20.94 -2.94
N VAL A 299 -7.22 19.82 -3.65
CA VAL A 299 -7.77 18.54 -3.16
C VAL A 299 -6.84 17.92 -2.13
N PHE A 300 -5.53 17.90 -2.42
CA PHE A 300 -4.53 17.30 -1.55
C PHE A 300 -4.51 17.92 -0.14
N ASN A 301 -4.61 19.24 -0.06
CA ASN A 301 -4.66 20.00 1.20
C ASN A 301 -6.09 20.34 1.64
N GLY A 302 -7.10 19.87 0.92
CA GLY A 302 -8.51 20.15 1.20
C GLY A 302 -9.05 19.39 2.41
N PRO A 303 -10.25 19.79 2.89
CA PRO A 303 -10.85 19.22 4.09
C PRO A 303 -11.28 17.75 3.95
N GLN A 304 -11.39 17.23 2.73
CA GLN A 304 -11.71 15.83 2.45
C GLN A 304 -10.47 14.93 2.41
N SER A 305 -9.27 15.51 2.44
CA SER A 305 -8.01 14.75 2.41
C SER A 305 -7.68 14.15 3.76
N ILE A 306 -7.44 12.83 3.77
CA ILE A 306 -7.04 12.08 4.97
C ILE A 306 -5.69 11.37 4.78
N VAL A 307 -4.88 11.83 3.83
CA VAL A 307 -3.60 11.21 3.41
C VAL A 307 -2.58 11.10 4.55
N PHE A 308 -2.54 12.05 5.47
CA PHE A 308 -1.58 12.00 6.58
C PHE A 308 -2.02 11.03 7.69
N GLN A 309 -3.32 10.88 7.92
CA GLN A 309 -3.86 9.85 8.80
C GLN A 309 -3.61 8.45 8.23
N GLU A 310 -3.78 8.29 6.92
CA GLU A 310 -3.44 7.09 6.17
C GLU A 310 -1.96 6.74 6.32
N ALA A 311 -1.06 7.72 6.14
CA ALA A 311 0.37 7.55 6.31
C ALA A 311 0.77 7.15 7.75
N GLU A 312 0.14 7.74 8.78
CA GLU A 312 0.33 7.35 10.19
C GLU A 312 -0.06 5.89 10.42
N ASN A 313 -1.20 5.47 9.85
CA ASN A 313 -1.72 4.12 10.04
C ASN A 313 -0.83 3.01 9.47
N ARG A 314 0.09 3.34 8.54
CA ARG A 314 1.10 2.40 8.06
C ARG A 314 1.91 1.76 9.19
N MET A 315 2.37 2.58 10.13
CA MET A 315 3.13 2.09 11.29
C MET A 315 2.28 1.15 12.17
N HIS A 316 1.00 1.47 12.38
CA HIS A 316 0.13 0.68 13.25
C HIS A 316 -0.25 -0.67 12.63
N THR A 317 -0.53 -0.70 11.34
CA THR A 317 -0.87 -1.94 10.64
C THR A 317 0.35 -2.85 10.41
N ILE A 318 1.51 -2.28 10.11
CA ILE A 318 2.78 -3.02 10.04
C ILE A 318 3.11 -3.64 11.42
N LYS A 319 2.90 -2.88 12.51
CA LYS A 319 3.05 -3.39 13.87
C LYS A 319 2.16 -4.61 14.13
N ALA A 320 0.89 -4.55 13.71
CA ALA A 320 -0.03 -5.66 13.84
C ALA A 320 0.39 -6.89 13.03
N VAL A 321 0.90 -6.71 11.80
CA VAL A 321 1.43 -7.82 11.00
C VAL A 321 2.61 -8.47 11.70
N MET A 322 3.60 -7.70 12.16
CA MET A 322 4.75 -8.24 12.89
C MET A 322 4.33 -8.96 14.18
N ALA A 323 3.45 -8.34 14.98
CA ALA A 323 2.96 -8.95 16.22
C ALA A 323 2.23 -10.27 15.96
N ALA A 324 1.33 -10.33 14.99
CA ALA A 324 0.56 -11.52 14.66
C ALA A 324 1.42 -12.67 14.12
N THR A 325 2.40 -12.35 13.27
CA THR A 325 3.23 -13.38 12.61
C THR A 325 4.40 -13.85 13.47
N LEU A 326 4.84 -13.05 14.46
CA LEU A 326 5.91 -13.42 15.40
C LEU A 326 5.39 -13.95 16.74
N GLY A 327 4.08 -14.01 16.95
CA GLY A 327 3.46 -14.59 18.13
C GLY A 327 3.54 -13.68 19.37
N ALA A 328 3.11 -12.42 19.24
CA ALA A 328 3.06 -11.43 20.33
C ALA A 328 1.78 -11.54 21.17
#